data_0523738347941bd84b899381536746d0
#
_entry.id   0523738347941bd84b899381536746d0
#
_cell.length_a   1.000
_cell.length_b   1.000
_cell.length_c   1.000
_cell.angle_alpha   90.00
_cell.angle_beta   90.00
_cell.angle_gamma   90.00
#
_symmetry.space_group_name_H-M   'P 1'
#
loop_
_entity.id
_entity.type
_entity.pdbx_description
1 polymer ?
#
loop_
_entity_poly.entity_id
_entity_poly.type
_entity_poly.pdbx_seq_one_letter_code
_entity_poly.pdbx_strand_id
1 'polypeptide(L)'
;SHLTKVKPKIFQIKRSMKNKLSTLLLAGVATLTMFSCVDNDNLNENNGDNDALVSFGVNDVQTRAIAVSGGTLTRGAINPYLSSEDLAPQKLEVKGADAEKLCIIETTVEGFNPVQADAQTRANVIKNITENFSASGHRGTTEANITTKPEWFYNEPTFSNGKLVTPRKWSWAIPHARFYAVFPQVKNEYTKIKLSPETYEGSPYIEFEAETDVTNQKDLMTACSGHVHYSVQGTAPRTDLDFRHALTAIKFAVGQNLSINKTISKVEIRNALSKGKYTLSDKFDGTGAKWENLSDAKTFKLEGLAVSTNQNPNAVLTGNDGDNYTFYMIPQELTGKNITVYVEFTDGSKIESTLKGSWLAGTTKTYKLSEKNSTWEYTLETTNPANVAYNQDKSNDYLVTSYRNAPDGTKQPVKWKAVGFEEYDRATDSWTNLGTNKPTWLTAMSKENGEGGATAESGKATITKADLKDRLTEYNKVLQDATAKGSASNPYNLSNTNGSDAIQNTANSYLISAPGYYRIPLVYGNAVKAGAANESSYKTAHTGADVLSNFKDHLGNDITTPYINVQNTTNPATQASIVWMDQKDLVDGLSVTNNGDKSFVNFHVSAANIKNGNAVIAVKS
;
A
#
# COMPACT_ATOMS: atom_id res chain seq x y z
N SER A 1 -35.01 3.06 -33.72
CA SER A 1 -33.83 3.72 -33.13
C SER A 1 -33.66 3.30 -31.68
N HIS A 2 -32.92 2.21 -31.44
CA HIS A 2 -32.50 1.83 -30.10
C HIS A 2 -31.08 2.36 -29.87
N LEU A 3 -30.99 3.51 -29.19
CA LEU A 3 -29.78 3.99 -28.59
C LEU A 3 -29.46 3.08 -27.38
N THR A 4 -28.61 2.13 -27.58
CA THR A 4 -28.03 1.33 -26.48
C THR A 4 -27.20 2.26 -25.63
N LYS A 5 -27.63 2.54 -24.41
CA LYS A 5 -26.86 3.28 -23.41
C LYS A 5 -25.64 2.46 -23.03
N VAL A 6 -24.51 2.72 -23.65
CA VAL A 6 -23.21 2.34 -23.13
C VAL A 6 -23.05 3.03 -21.78
N LYS A 7 -22.95 2.28 -20.68
CA LYS A 7 -22.62 2.89 -19.38
C LYS A 7 -21.26 3.57 -19.52
N PRO A 8 -21.15 4.87 -19.24
CA PRO A 8 -19.88 5.55 -19.37
C PRO A 8 -18.88 4.96 -18.39
N LYS A 9 -17.71 4.55 -18.89
CA LYS A 9 -16.57 4.26 -18.02
C LYS A 9 -16.09 5.59 -17.46
N ILE A 10 -16.11 5.68 -16.14
CA ILE A 10 -15.71 6.88 -15.43
C ILE A 10 -14.18 6.91 -15.37
N PHE A 11 -13.61 7.93 -15.94
CA PHE A 11 -12.21 8.27 -15.79
C PHE A 11 -11.99 8.86 -14.39
N GLN A 12 -11.13 8.25 -13.59
CA GLN A 12 -10.88 8.69 -12.23
C GLN A 12 -9.54 9.41 -12.12
N ILE A 13 -9.57 10.68 -11.84
CA ILE A 13 -8.40 11.44 -11.39
C ILE A 13 -8.44 11.41 -9.86
N LYS A 14 -7.58 10.59 -9.25
CA LYS A 14 -7.46 10.50 -7.79
C LYS A 14 -6.41 11.48 -7.30
N ARG A 15 -6.78 12.29 -6.35
CA ARG A 15 -5.84 12.98 -5.49
C ARG A 15 -5.55 12.06 -4.31
N SER A 16 -4.33 11.54 -4.21
CA SER A 16 -3.88 10.86 -3.01
C SER A 16 -3.59 11.90 -1.94
N MET A 17 -4.59 12.26 -1.17
CA MET A 17 -4.34 12.91 0.10
C MET A 17 -3.95 11.84 1.10
N LYS A 18 -2.66 11.74 1.41
CA LYS A 18 -2.24 11.09 2.66
C LYS A 18 -2.66 12.01 3.81
N ASN A 19 -3.96 11.99 4.14
CA ASN A 19 -4.46 12.59 5.36
C ASN A 19 -3.99 11.76 6.54
N LYS A 20 -2.78 12.03 7.01
CA LYS A 20 -2.36 11.61 8.36
C LYS A 20 -2.92 12.52 9.46
N LEU A 21 -3.75 13.51 9.12
CA LEU A 21 -4.18 14.52 10.09
C LEU A 21 -5.65 14.43 10.54
N SER A 22 -6.53 13.73 9.83
CA SER A 22 -7.96 13.71 10.20
C SER A 22 -8.37 12.62 11.19
N THR A 23 -7.46 11.75 11.59
CA THR A 23 -7.72 10.71 12.60
C THR A 23 -7.38 11.18 14.04
N LEU A 24 -6.93 12.41 14.21
CA LEU A 24 -6.46 12.91 15.50
C LEU A 24 -7.53 13.64 16.33
N LEU A 25 -8.75 13.77 15.83
CA LEU A 25 -9.79 14.56 16.50
C LEU A 25 -11.00 13.76 17.00
N LEU A 26 -11.10 12.46 16.74
CA LEU A 26 -12.28 11.68 17.18
C LEU A 26 -12.01 10.40 17.96
N ALA A 27 -10.78 10.04 18.22
CA ALA A 27 -10.48 8.96 19.16
C ALA A 27 -9.26 9.33 19.97
N GLY A 28 -9.46 9.76 21.18
CA GLY A 28 -8.41 9.73 22.18
C GLY A 28 -7.91 8.30 22.33
N VAL A 29 -6.64 8.08 21.97
CA VAL A 29 -5.89 6.82 21.91
C VAL A 29 -5.83 6.23 20.51
N ALA A 30 -4.99 6.82 19.66
CA ALA A 30 -4.32 6.11 18.59
C ALA A 30 -2.91 6.66 18.50
N THR A 31 -2.00 5.84 18.91
CA THR A 31 -0.56 5.98 18.87
C THR A 31 -0.06 6.65 17.60
N LEU A 32 0.34 7.94 17.72
CA LEU A 32 1.36 8.49 16.86
C LEU A 32 2.65 7.73 17.17
N THR A 33 3.03 6.81 16.35
CA THR A 33 4.43 6.45 16.24
C THR A 33 5.15 7.58 15.50
N MET A 34 5.40 8.66 16.20
CA MET A 34 6.58 9.42 15.98
C MET A 34 7.74 8.46 16.21
N PHE A 35 8.73 8.44 15.35
CA PHE A 35 10.07 8.04 15.74
C PHE A 35 10.59 9.09 16.72
N SER A 36 10.05 9.08 17.91
CA SER A 36 10.71 9.46 19.13
C SER A 36 11.47 8.21 19.56
N CYS A 37 12.68 8.33 19.96
CA CYS A 37 13.38 7.31 20.71
C CYS A 37 12.41 6.76 21.76
N VAL A 38 11.86 5.59 21.51
CA VAL A 38 11.13 4.86 22.51
C VAL A 38 12.19 4.24 23.38
N ASP A 39 12.41 4.84 24.53
CA ASP A 39 13.04 4.13 25.62
C ASP A 39 12.22 2.88 25.88
N ASN A 40 12.75 1.78 25.45
CA ASN A 40 12.20 0.47 25.71
C ASN A 40 12.68 0.07 27.09
N ASP A 41 11.84 0.30 28.10
CA ASP A 41 12.03 -0.19 29.47
C ASP A 41 11.92 -1.72 29.56
N ASN A 42 12.74 -2.43 28.76
CA ASN A 42 13.06 -3.83 28.98
C ASN A 42 14.49 -4.09 28.48
N LEU A 43 15.41 -3.43 29.17
CA LEU A 43 16.82 -3.71 29.03
C LEU A 43 17.19 -4.81 30.02
N ASN A 44 17.23 -6.05 29.55
CA ASN A 44 18.15 -7.01 30.12
C ASN A 44 18.99 -7.60 28.99
N GLU A 45 20.29 -7.32 29.16
CA GLU A 45 21.48 -8.01 28.68
C GLU A 45 22.07 -7.63 27.30
N ASN A 46 23.11 -6.83 27.41
CA ASN A 46 24.45 -6.89 26.78
C ASN A 46 24.59 -7.14 25.28
N ASN A 47 25.02 -6.14 24.64
CA ASN A 47 26.02 -5.95 23.58
C ASN A 47 25.50 -5.16 22.39
N GLY A 48 26.10 -4.04 22.22
CA GLY A 48 26.16 -3.00 21.19
C GLY A 48 25.85 -3.32 19.73
N ASP A 49 24.75 -3.95 19.36
CA ASP A 49 24.17 -4.03 18.02
C ASP A 49 22.67 -4.31 18.12
N ASN A 50 22.04 -3.90 19.20
CA ASN A 50 20.86 -4.63 19.69
C ASN A 50 19.53 -4.33 19.00
N ASP A 51 19.36 -3.33 18.14
CA ASP A 51 18.01 -2.92 17.73
C ASP A 51 17.72 -2.96 16.22
N ALA A 52 18.70 -3.30 15.40
CA ALA A 52 18.50 -3.43 13.96
C ALA A 52 17.93 -4.81 13.59
N LEU A 53 16.59 -4.93 13.58
CA LEU A 53 15.91 -6.14 13.14
C LEU A 53 15.72 -6.15 11.62
N VAL A 54 15.83 -7.33 11.03
CA VAL A 54 15.46 -7.55 9.61
C VAL A 54 13.95 -7.37 9.46
N SER A 55 13.56 -6.46 8.58
CA SER A 55 12.17 -6.25 8.15
C SER A 55 12.13 -5.77 6.72
N PHE A 56 11.00 -5.96 6.05
CA PHE A 56 10.84 -5.69 4.64
C PHE A 56 9.73 -4.67 4.37
N GLY A 57 9.96 -3.77 3.42
CA GLY A 57 8.89 -3.09 2.71
C GLY A 57 8.29 -4.07 1.70
N VAL A 58 6.98 -4.34 1.80
CA VAL A 58 6.31 -5.33 0.95
C VAL A 58 5.45 -4.62 -0.08
N ASN A 59 5.76 -4.81 -1.36
CA ASN A 59 5.07 -4.20 -2.48
C ASN A 59 4.67 -5.26 -3.51
N ASP A 60 3.46 -5.16 -4.05
CA ASP A 60 3.09 -5.81 -5.29
C ASP A 60 3.21 -4.78 -6.42
N VAL A 61 4.22 -4.96 -7.29
CA VAL A 61 4.55 -3.98 -8.34
C VAL A 61 3.86 -4.24 -9.67
N GLN A 62 3.08 -5.32 -9.77
CA GLN A 62 2.34 -5.69 -10.96
C GLN A 62 0.83 -5.56 -10.84
N THR A 63 0.33 -5.03 -9.73
CA THR A 63 -1.08 -4.65 -9.67
C THR A 63 -1.35 -3.45 -10.56
N ARG A 64 -2.47 -3.49 -11.28
CA ARG A 64 -2.89 -2.39 -12.17
C ARG A 64 -2.98 -1.02 -11.46
N ALA A 65 -3.17 -1.02 -10.15
CA ALA A 65 -3.26 0.21 -9.35
C ALA A 65 -1.90 0.84 -9.03
N ILE A 66 -0.83 0.06 -8.98
CA ILE A 66 0.54 0.55 -8.68
C ILE A 66 1.22 1.08 -9.95
N ALA A 67 0.87 0.59 -11.11
CA ALA A 67 1.36 1.07 -12.40
C ALA A 67 1.16 2.58 -12.64
N VAL A 68 0.39 3.25 -11.78
CA VAL A 68 0.00 4.66 -11.90
C VAL A 68 0.72 5.58 -10.91
N SER A 69 1.57 5.06 -10.03
CA SER A 69 2.22 5.91 -9.02
C SER A 69 3.68 6.20 -9.36
N GLY A 70 3.91 7.21 -10.19
CA GLY A 70 5.21 7.89 -10.17
C GLY A 70 6.06 7.84 -11.42
N GLY A 71 5.52 8.14 -12.56
CA GLY A 71 6.30 8.38 -13.76
C GLY A 71 5.50 8.05 -15.01
N THR A 72 5.92 8.58 -16.14
CA THR A 72 5.42 8.17 -17.45
C THR A 72 5.77 6.70 -17.62
N LEU A 73 4.84 5.79 -17.27
CA LEU A 73 5.01 4.39 -17.58
C LEU A 73 4.86 4.22 -19.08
N THR A 74 5.97 4.11 -19.76
CA THR A 74 5.97 3.57 -21.12
C THR A 74 5.46 2.14 -21.09
N ARG A 75 4.78 1.68 -22.15
CA ARG A 75 4.45 0.28 -22.35
C ARG A 75 5.68 -0.58 -22.00
N GLY A 76 5.48 -1.63 -21.20
CA GLY A 76 6.57 -2.48 -20.75
C GLY A 76 7.22 -2.09 -19.43
N ALA A 77 6.78 -1.02 -18.74
CA ALA A 77 7.34 -0.65 -17.44
C ALA A 77 7.02 -1.66 -16.33
N ILE A 78 5.90 -2.39 -16.45
CA ILE A 78 5.53 -3.48 -15.54
C ILE A 78 6.20 -4.78 -15.96
N ASN A 79 6.26 -5.01 -17.27
CA ASN A 79 6.93 -6.15 -17.89
C ASN A 79 7.68 -5.68 -19.16
N PRO A 80 8.99 -5.42 -19.05
CA PRO A 80 9.78 -4.87 -20.15
C PRO A 80 9.88 -5.77 -21.38
N TYR A 81 9.40 -7.02 -21.28
CA TYR A 81 9.44 -7.99 -22.38
C TYR A 81 8.15 -8.04 -23.20
N LEU A 82 7.10 -7.31 -22.83
CA LEU A 82 5.84 -7.29 -23.56
C LEU A 82 5.93 -6.37 -24.78
N SER A 83 5.61 -6.94 -25.94
CA SER A 83 5.43 -6.19 -27.18
C SER A 83 3.97 -5.73 -27.37
N SER A 84 3.74 -4.82 -28.31
CA SER A 84 2.39 -4.43 -28.69
C SER A 84 1.60 -5.58 -29.34
N GLU A 85 2.29 -6.55 -29.92
CA GLU A 85 1.69 -7.74 -30.51
C GLU A 85 1.15 -8.69 -29.43
N ASP A 86 1.87 -8.81 -28.30
CA ASP A 86 1.43 -9.62 -27.16
C ASP A 86 0.13 -9.10 -26.52
N LEU A 87 -0.14 -7.80 -26.67
CA LEU A 87 -1.33 -7.14 -26.13
C LEU A 87 -2.47 -7.01 -27.15
N ALA A 88 -2.25 -7.38 -28.39
CA ALA A 88 -3.27 -7.29 -29.44
C ALA A 88 -4.41 -8.30 -29.20
N PRO A 89 -5.68 -7.88 -29.27
CA PRO A 89 -6.80 -8.82 -29.20
C PRO A 89 -6.74 -9.85 -30.34
N GLN A 90 -7.10 -11.09 -30.02
CA GLN A 90 -7.18 -12.16 -30.99
C GLN A 90 -8.59 -12.76 -31.03
N LYS A 91 -9.08 -13.08 -32.24
CA LYS A 91 -10.31 -13.81 -32.45
C LYS A 91 -9.99 -15.28 -32.62
N LEU A 92 -10.57 -16.11 -31.78
CA LEU A 92 -10.42 -17.56 -31.82
C LEU A 92 -11.72 -18.21 -32.30
N GLU A 93 -11.60 -19.08 -33.28
CA GLU A 93 -12.73 -19.84 -33.80
C GLU A 93 -13.15 -20.93 -32.79
N VAL A 94 -14.44 -21.15 -32.64
CA VAL A 94 -14.99 -22.21 -31.80
C VAL A 94 -15.50 -23.37 -32.65
N LYS A 95 -15.56 -24.57 -32.05
CA LYS A 95 -16.19 -25.77 -32.57
C LYS A 95 -17.28 -26.23 -31.60
N GLY A 96 -18.30 -26.90 -32.08
CA GLY A 96 -19.39 -27.42 -31.27
C GLY A 96 -20.71 -26.68 -31.50
N ALA A 97 -21.56 -26.63 -30.49
CA ALA A 97 -22.87 -26.02 -30.59
C ALA A 97 -22.78 -24.51 -30.89
N ASP A 98 -23.62 -24.04 -31.79
CA ASP A 98 -23.68 -22.62 -32.20
C ASP A 98 -22.35 -22.05 -32.72
N ALA A 99 -21.41 -22.91 -33.22
CA ALA A 99 -20.10 -22.51 -33.69
C ALA A 99 -20.15 -21.55 -34.91
N GLU A 100 -21.23 -21.58 -35.65
CA GLU A 100 -21.49 -20.65 -36.76
C GLU A 100 -21.81 -19.23 -36.25
N LYS A 101 -22.25 -19.09 -35.01
CA LYS A 101 -22.63 -17.81 -34.39
C LYS A 101 -21.58 -17.29 -33.43
N LEU A 102 -20.80 -18.16 -32.79
CA LEU A 102 -19.93 -17.83 -31.68
C LEU A 102 -18.45 -17.81 -32.05
N CYS A 103 -17.69 -17.00 -31.33
CA CYS A 103 -16.25 -17.00 -31.28
C CYS A 103 -15.77 -16.68 -29.85
N ILE A 104 -14.47 -16.82 -29.62
CA ILE A 104 -13.84 -16.30 -28.39
C ILE A 104 -12.93 -15.16 -28.77
N ILE A 105 -13.07 -14.02 -28.08
CA ILE A 105 -12.15 -12.90 -28.18
C ILE A 105 -11.18 -12.99 -27.01
N GLU A 106 -9.90 -13.15 -27.34
CA GLU A 106 -8.80 -13.10 -26.38
C GLU A 106 -8.28 -11.68 -26.26
N THR A 107 -8.11 -11.20 -25.04
CA THR A 107 -7.44 -9.93 -24.75
C THR A 107 -6.39 -10.13 -23.67
N THR A 108 -5.27 -9.40 -23.79
CA THR A 108 -4.19 -9.42 -22.82
C THR A 108 -3.97 -8.00 -22.30
N VAL A 109 -3.82 -7.86 -20.99
CA VAL A 109 -3.44 -6.60 -20.36
C VAL A 109 -2.23 -6.81 -19.47
N GLU A 110 -1.36 -5.81 -19.42
CA GLU A 110 -0.26 -5.78 -18.46
C GLU A 110 -0.80 -5.76 -17.03
N GLY A 111 -0.05 -6.37 -16.13
CA GLY A 111 -0.41 -6.44 -14.72
C GLY A 111 -1.37 -7.58 -14.41
N PHE A 112 -1.44 -7.87 -13.13
CA PHE A 112 -2.19 -8.98 -12.58
C PHE A 112 -3.51 -8.47 -12.00
N ASN A 113 -4.62 -8.94 -12.52
CA ASN A 113 -5.96 -8.50 -12.14
C ASN A 113 -6.88 -9.71 -11.96
N PRO A 114 -6.76 -10.46 -10.85
CA PRO A 114 -7.56 -11.65 -10.59
C PRO A 114 -9.04 -11.33 -10.42
N VAL A 115 -9.88 -12.33 -10.67
CA VAL A 115 -11.31 -12.27 -10.37
C VAL A 115 -11.48 -12.57 -8.89
N GLN A 116 -12.15 -11.66 -8.18
CA GLN A 116 -12.60 -11.90 -6.80
C GLN A 116 -14.11 -11.71 -6.70
N ALA A 117 -14.75 -12.46 -5.80
CA ALA A 117 -16.20 -12.49 -5.63
C ALA A 117 -16.79 -11.11 -5.26
N ASP A 118 -16.04 -10.26 -4.59
CA ASP A 118 -16.43 -8.90 -4.16
C ASP A 118 -16.14 -7.79 -5.18
N ALA A 119 -16.10 -8.08 -6.46
CA ALA A 119 -15.84 -7.07 -7.50
C ALA A 119 -16.94 -5.99 -7.63
N GLN A 120 -17.86 -5.89 -6.70
CA GLN A 120 -18.94 -4.87 -6.72
C GLN A 120 -18.51 -3.50 -6.18
N THR A 121 -17.42 -3.39 -5.48
CA THR A 121 -16.88 -2.11 -5.03
C THR A 121 -15.53 -1.83 -5.68
N ARG A 122 -15.52 -0.87 -6.59
CA ARG A 122 -14.34 -0.41 -7.35
C ARG A 122 -13.20 0.18 -6.48
N ALA A 123 -13.26 0.06 -5.17
CA ALA A 123 -12.38 0.75 -4.23
C ALA A 123 -11.35 -0.15 -3.55
N ASN A 124 -11.46 -1.46 -3.61
CA ASN A 124 -10.47 -2.34 -2.99
C ASN A 124 -9.38 -2.70 -3.99
N VAL A 125 -8.29 -1.95 -3.94
CA VAL A 125 -7.01 -2.41 -4.46
C VAL A 125 -6.63 -3.61 -3.58
N ILE A 126 -6.85 -4.80 -4.10
CA ILE A 126 -6.42 -6.02 -3.45
C ILE A 126 -4.91 -5.99 -3.40
N LYS A 127 -4.38 -5.86 -2.20
CA LYS A 127 -2.99 -6.20 -1.97
C LYS A 127 -2.91 -7.72 -2.07
N ASN A 128 -2.32 -8.24 -3.13
CA ASN A 128 -2.20 -9.69 -3.33
C ASN A 128 -1.39 -10.38 -2.23
N ILE A 129 -0.67 -9.62 -1.40
CA ILE A 129 0.06 -10.12 -0.24
C ILE A 129 -0.68 -9.71 1.03
N THR A 130 -1.73 -10.45 1.33
CA THR A 130 -2.53 -10.28 2.56
C THR A 130 -2.20 -11.31 3.63
N GLU A 131 -1.50 -12.37 3.24
CA GLU A 131 -1.11 -13.48 4.09
C GLU A 131 0.41 -13.54 4.27
N ASN A 132 0.87 -14.45 5.10
CA ASN A 132 2.29 -14.70 5.30
C ASN A 132 2.95 -15.22 4.02
N PHE A 133 4.21 -14.87 3.88
CA PHE A 133 5.09 -15.35 2.81
C PHE A 133 6.37 -15.97 3.41
N SER A 134 7.18 -16.60 2.59
CA SER A 134 8.46 -17.15 2.97
C SER A 134 9.59 -16.22 2.59
N ALA A 135 10.55 -16.00 3.49
CA ALA A 135 11.77 -15.28 3.20
C ALA A 135 13.01 -16.14 3.50
N SER A 136 14.06 -15.93 2.71
CA SER A 136 15.38 -16.54 2.94
C SER A 136 16.45 -15.48 2.85
N GLY A 137 17.42 -15.53 3.76
CA GLY A 137 18.48 -14.54 3.90
C GLY A 137 19.86 -15.10 3.60
N HIS A 138 20.57 -14.44 2.71
CA HIS A 138 21.98 -14.67 2.38
C HIS A 138 22.79 -13.47 2.89
N ARG A 139 23.95 -13.67 3.45
CA ARG A 139 24.77 -12.59 4.00
C ARG A 139 26.25 -12.81 3.75
N GLY A 140 27.02 -11.74 3.85
CA GLY A 140 28.47 -11.77 3.65
C GLY A 140 29.17 -10.59 4.29
N THR A 141 30.47 -10.69 4.46
CA THR A 141 31.33 -9.59 4.95
C THR A 141 31.53 -8.49 3.93
N THR A 142 31.34 -8.79 2.66
CA THR A 142 31.31 -7.89 1.52
C THR A 142 30.18 -8.29 0.58
N GLU A 143 29.80 -7.43 -0.36
CA GLU A 143 28.83 -7.79 -1.40
C GLU A 143 29.25 -9.03 -2.20
N ALA A 144 30.54 -9.12 -2.57
CA ALA A 144 31.08 -10.26 -3.33
C ALA A 144 31.08 -11.57 -2.53
N ASN A 145 31.05 -11.50 -1.21
CA ASN A 145 31.09 -12.67 -0.33
C ASN A 145 29.72 -13.04 0.24
N ILE A 146 28.64 -12.45 -0.27
CA ILE A 146 27.30 -12.91 0.08
C ILE A 146 27.17 -14.37 -0.33
N THR A 147 26.76 -15.22 0.62
CA THR A 147 26.70 -16.67 0.41
C THR A 147 25.74 -17.04 -0.71
N THR A 148 26.09 -18.09 -1.46
CA THR A 148 25.26 -18.62 -2.55
C THR A 148 24.10 -19.49 -2.03
N LYS A 149 24.12 -19.88 -0.75
CA LYS A 149 23.04 -20.58 -0.06
C LYS A 149 22.56 -19.76 1.14
N PRO A 150 21.31 -19.99 1.63
CA PRO A 150 20.68 -19.19 2.66
C PRO A 150 21.21 -19.49 4.07
N GLU A 151 22.47 -19.12 4.36
CA GLU A 151 23.11 -19.41 5.65
C GLU A 151 22.61 -18.57 6.83
N TRP A 152 21.87 -17.50 6.57
CA TRP A 152 21.33 -16.66 7.65
C TRP A 152 20.01 -17.19 8.18
N PHE A 153 19.06 -17.40 7.29
CA PHE A 153 17.80 -18.07 7.54
C PHE A 153 17.20 -18.59 6.24
N TYR A 154 16.44 -19.66 6.34
CA TYR A 154 15.85 -20.35 5.21
C TYR A 154 14.36 -20.55 5.42
N ASN A 155 13.56 -20.25 4.40
CA ASN A 155 12.10 -20.44 4.39
C ASN A 155 11.41 -19.90 5.65
N GLU A 156 11.89 -18.78 6.18
CA GLU A 156 11.35 -18.16 7.39
C GLU A 156 9.96 -17.56 7.11
N PRO A 157 8.93 -17.95 7.88
CA PRO A 157 7.63 -17.33 7.79
C PRO A 157 7.74 -15.83 8.07
N THR A 158 7.12 -15.04 7.21
CA THR A 158 7.16 -13.59 7.28
C THR A 158 5.74 -13.05 7.15
N PHE A 159 5.35 -12.15 8.04
CA PHE A 159 4.02 -11.52 7.99
C PHE A 159 3.89 -10.62 6.76
N SER A 160 2.65 -10.41 6.32
CA SER A 160 2.35 -9.50 5.19
C SER A 160 2.84 -8.05 5.38
N ASN A 161 3.13 -7.64 6.61
CA ASN A 161 3.74 -6.35 6.93
C ASN A 161 5.27 -6.34 6.86
N GLY A 162 5.88 -7.44 6.45
CA GLY A 162 7.32 -7.58 6.24
C GLY A 162 8.14 -7.96 7.48
N LYS A 163 7.51 -8.20 8.63
CA LYS A 163 8.22 -8.66 9.84
C LYS A 163 8.38 -10.18 9.83
N LEU A 164 9.59 -10.65 10.09
CA LEU A 164 9.84 -12.08 10.27
C LEU A 164 9.11 -12.60 11.51
N VAL A 165 8.55 -13.83 11.42
CA VAL A 165 7.92 -14.49 12.59
C VAL A 165 8.97 -14.74 13.66
N THR A 166 10.16 -15.21 13.27
CA THR A 166 11.32 -15.32 14.15
C THR A 166 12.25 -14.15 13.90
N PRO A 167 12.29 -13.12 14.78
CA PRO A 167 13.12 -11.94 14.56
C PRO A 167 14.58 -12.28 14.34
N ARG A 168 15.21 -11.64 13.35
CA ARG A 168 16.64 -11.76 13.03
C ARG A 168 17.30 -10.40 13.16
N LYS A 169 18.45 -10.37 13.84
CA LYS A 169 19.23 -9.13 14.03
C LYS A 169 20.29 -9.01 12.94
N TRP A 170 20.48 -7.79 12.45
CA TRP A 170 21.65 -7.47 11.65
C TRP A 170 22.94 -7.63 12.46
N SER A 171 24.02 -7.91 11.78
CA SER A 171 25.35 -8.03 12.38
C SER A 171 26.29 -7.07 11.70
N TRP A 172 26.96 -6.24 12.50
CA TRP A 172 28.01 -5.33 12.00
C TRP A 172 29.20 -6.08 11.41
N ALA A 173 29.47 -7.29 11.89
CA ALA A 173 30.55 -8.13 11.39
C ALA A 173 30.25 -8.75 10.01
N ILE A 174 28.95 -8.87 9.64
CA ILE A 174 28.49 -9.45 8.37
C ILE A 174 27.39 -8.54 7.80
N PRO A 175 27.76 -7.35 7.30
CA PRO A 175 26.80 -6.27 7.03
C PRO A 175 26.14 -6.32 5.67
N HIS A 176 26.55 -7.20 4.77
CA HIS A 176 25.98 -7.30 3.42
C HIS A 176 25.02 -8.47 3.33
N ALA A 177 23.88 -8.25 2.66
CA ALA A 177 22.86 -9.29 2.52
C ALA A 177 22.13 -9.22 1.17
N ARG A 178 21.48 -10.32 0.84
CA ARG A 178 20.47 -10.46 -0.19
C ARG A 178 19.34 -11.33 0.33
N PHE A 179 18.11 -10.93 0.08
CA PHE A 179 16.93 -11.66 0.51
C PHE A 179 16.10 -12.09 -0.68
N TYR A 180 15.57 -13.30 -0.57
CA TYR A 180 14.60 -13.83 -1.52
C TYR A 180 13.30 -14.11 -0.81
N ALA A 181 12.20 -13.84 -1.46
CA ALA A 181 10.87 -14.07 -0.91
C ALA A 181 9.95 -14.78 -1.89
N VAL A 182 9.08 -15.62 -1.35
CA VAL A 182 8.10 -16.41 -2.08
C VAL A 182 6.74 -16.30 -1.40
N PHE A 183 5.74 -15.92 -2.16
CA PHE A 183 4.34 -15.93 -1.76
C PHE A 183 3.55 -16.93 -2.63
N PRO A 184 2.65 -17.72 -2.06
CA PRO A 184 2.32 -17.83 -0.64
C PRO A 184 3.45 -18.46 0.17
N GLN A 185 3.32 -18.42 1.51
CA GLN A 185 4.27 -19.09 2.39
C GLN A 185 4.45 -20.56 2.00
N VAL A 186 5.69 -20.98 1.78
CA VAL A 186 6.01 -22.36 1.45
C VAL A 186 5.91 -23.23 2.70
N LYS A 187 5.01 -24.20 2.68
CA LYS A 187 4.72 -25.09 3.80
C LYS A 187 4.88 -26.54 3.38
N ASN A 188 5.41 -27.37 4.28
CA ASN A 188 5.65 -28.79 4.00
C ASN A 188 4.37 -29.58 3.71
N GLU A 189 3.25 -29.18 4.33
CA GLU A 189 1.94 -29.80 4.12
C GLU A 189 1.33 -29.49 2.75
N TYR A 190 1.78 -28.43 2.06
CA TYR A 190 1.35 -28.10 0.71
C TYR A 190 2.42 -28.43 -0.31
N THR A 191 2.35 -29.64 -0.85
CA THR A 191 3.43 -30.24 -1.65
C THR A 191 3.54 -29.71 -3.09
N LYS A 192 2.62 -28.84 -3.52
CA LYS A 192 2.60 -28.31 -4.90
C LYS A 192 3.41 -27.03 -5.08
N ILE A 193 3.90 -26.45 -3.99
CA ILE A 193 4.87 -25.35 -4.00
C ILE A 193 6.03 -25.75 -3.09
N LYS A 194 7.18 -26.04 -3.68
CA LYS A 194 8.37 -26.46 -2.94
C LYS A 194 9.54 -25.54 -3.27
N LEU A 195 10.14 -24.98 -2.22
CA LEU A 195 11.36 -24.19 -2.33
C LEU A 195 12.57 -25.12 -2.52
N SER A 196 13.56 -24.68 -3.30
CA SER A 196 14.87 -25.33 -3.41
C SER A 196 15.44 -25.65 -2.03
N PRO A 197 16.17 -26.76 -1.85
CA PRO A 197 16.74 -27.14 -0.55
C PRO A 197 17.62 -26.02 0.05
N GLU A 198 17.70 -25.95 1.37
CA GLU A 198 18.58 -25.01 2.08
C GLU A 198 20.05 -25.13 1.65
N THR A 199 20.47 -26.32 1.22
CA THR A 199 21.83 -26.60 0.73
C THR A 199 22.07 -26.20 -0.71
N TYR A 200 21.03 -25.74 -1.43
CA TYR A 200 21.15 -25.35 -2.83
C TYR A 200 21.97 -24.07 -2.97
N GLU A 201 22.94 -24.08 -3.86
CA GLU A 201 23.81 -22.94 -4.18
C GLU A 201 23.33 -22.25 -5.46
N GLY A 202 23.06 -20.95 -5.36
CA GLY A 202 22.56 -20.11 -6.46
C GLY A 202 21.23 -19.43 -6.16
N SER A 203 20.62 -18.85 -7.19
CA SER A 203 19.28 -18.28 -7.04
C SER A 203 18.27 -19.36 -6.69
N PRO A 204 17.47 -19.19 -5.64
CA PRO A 204 16.48 -20.18 -5.26
C PRO A 204 15.51 -20.50 -6.39
N TYR A 205 14.95 -21.68 -6.38
CA TYR A 205 13.90 -22.06 -7.33
C TYR A 205 12.69 -22.63 -6.60
N ILE A 206 11.56 -22.61 -7.27
CA ILE A 206 10.32 -23.24 -6.85
C ILE A 206 10.00 -24.38 -7.81
N GLU A 207 9.76 -25.58 -7.26
CA GLU A 207 9.04 -26.64 -7.97
C GLU A 207 7.54 -26.37 -7.76
N PHE A 208 6.84 -26.11 -8.84
CA PHE A 208 5.44 -25.72 -8.82
C PHE A 208 4.57 -26.72 -9.58
N GLU A 209 3.43 -27.04 -9.01
CA GLU A 209 2.36 -27.79 -9.65
C GLU A 209 1.03 -27.04 -9.48
N ALA A 210 0.41 -26.65 -10.58
CA ALA A 210 -0.89 -26.00 -10.55
C ALA A 210 -2.01 -26.97 -10.15
N GLU A 211 -2.93 -26.52 -9.30
CA GLU A 211 -4.15 -27.27 -8.98
C GLU A 211 -5.03 -27.38 -10.22
N THR A 212 -5.66 -28.54 -10.41
CA THR A 212 -6.57 -28.76 -11.53
C THR A 212 -7.98 -28.24 -11.26
N ASP A 213 -8.37 -28.15 -10.00
CA ASP A 213 -9.55 -27.40 -9.54
C ASP A 213 -9.15 -25.94 -9.36
N VAL A 214 -9.71 -25.06 -10.17
CA VAL A 214 -9.37 -23.64 -10.21
C VAL A 214 -9.65 -22.93 -8.89
N THR A 215 -10.69 -23.35 -8.16
CA THR A 215 -11.04 -22.76 -6.87
C THR A 215 -9.96 -22.95 -5.81
N ASN A 216 -9.11 -23.98 -5.97
CA ASN A 216 -7.98 -24.29 -5.09
C ASN A 216 -6.66 -23.73 -5.58
N GLN A 217 -6.60 -23.13 -6.77
CA GLN A 217 -5.37 -22.59 -7.31
C GLN A 217 -4.84 -21.44 -6.47
N LYS A 218 -3.53 -21.38 -6.35
CA LYS A 218 -2.82 -20.31 -5.65
C LYS A 218 -1.95 -19.54 -6.64
N ASP A 219 -1.91 -18.24 -6.43
CA ASP A 219 -0.94 -17.40 -7.10
C ASP A 219 0.46 -17.68 -6.58
N LEU A 220 1.46 -17.48 -7.43
CA LEU A 220 2.88 -17.57 -7.08
C LEU A 220 3.55 -16.23 -7.37
N MET A 221 4.05 -15.59 -6.33
CA MET A 221 4.79 -14.34 -6.44
C MET A 221 6.17 -14.49 -5.82
N THR A 222 7.14 -13.79 -6.38
CA THR A 222 8.51 -13.80 -5.88
C THR A 222 9.11 -12.41 -5.85
N ALA A 223 10.07 -12.21 -4.95
CA ALA A 223 10.84 -10.98 -4.86
C ALA A 223 12.29 -11.25 -4.49
N CYS A 224 13.17 -10.36 -4.91
CA CYS A 224 14.56 -10.30 -4.45
C CYS A 224 14.86 -8.87 -4.01
N SER A 225 15.51 -8.70 -2.87
CA SER A 225 15.90 -7.37 -2.38
C SER A 225 17.04 -6.73 -3.18
N GLY A 226 17.72 -7.52 -4.03
CA GLY A 226 19.04 -7.13 -4.51
C GLY A 226 20.04 -7.06 -3.34
N HIS A 227 21.12 -6.32 -3.53
CA HIS A 227 22.14 -6.10 -2.50
C HIS A 227 21.65 -5.09 -1.44
N VAL A 228 21.75 -5.47 -0.18
CA VAL A 228 21.43 -4.62 0.98
C VAL A 228 22.67 -4.50 1.87
N HIS A 229 22.95 -3.28 2.32
CA HIS A 229 24.11 -2.99 3.16
C HIS A 229 23.68 -2.36 4.50
N TYR A 230 24.03 -3.02 5.60
CA TYR A 230 23.90 -2.50 6.96
C TYR A 230 25.05 -1.53 7.25
N SER A 231 24.85 -0.26 6.88
CA SER A 231 25.89 0.77 6.89
C SER A 231 25.85 1.71 8.09
N VAL A 232 24.80 1.64 8.92
CA VAL A 232 24.63 2.45 10.13
C VAL A 232 24.31 1.53 11.29
N GLN A 233 25.24 1.43 12.23
CA GLN A 233 25.09 0.57 13.40
C GLN A 233 23.85 0.96 14.22
N GLY A 234 23.06 -0.02 14.64
CA GLY A 234 21.79 0.18 15.36
C GLY A 234 20.59 0.58 14.51
N THR A 235 20.78 0.86 13.21
CA THR A 235 19.69 1.25 12.31
C THR A 235 19.55 0.25 11.17
N ALA A 236 18.45 -0.53 11.18
CA ALA A 236 18.18 -1.49 10.12
C ALA A 236 18.08 -0.79 8.76
N PRO A 237 18.77 -1.28 7.71
CA PRO A 237 18.64 -0.72 6.39
C PRO A 237 17.23 -0.93 5.85
N ARG A 238 16.70 0.06 5.13
CA ARG A 238 15.48 -0.12 4.38
C ARG A 238 15.68 -1.23 3.36
N THR A 239 14.84 -2.25 3.43
CA THR A 239 14.89 -3.41 2.54
C THR A 239 13.52 -3.61 1.92
N ASP A 240 13.39 -3.29 0.65
CA ASP A 240 12.13 -3.46 -0.08
C ASP A 240 12.12 -4.81 -0.81
N LEU A 241 10.97 -5.47 -0.81
CA LEU A 241 10.65 -6.65 -1.59
C LEU A 241 9.52 -6.30 -2.56
N ASP A 242 9.89 -6.12 -3.82
CA ASP A 242 8.98 -5.83 -4.91
C ASP A 242 8.52 -7.16 -5.52
N PHE A 243 7.39 -7.66 -5.04
CA PHE A 243 6.83 -8.92 -5.52
C PHE A 243 6.29 -8.82 -6.93
N ARG A 244 6.58 -9.84 -7.73
CA ARG A 244 6.11 -10.03 -9.09
C ARG A 244 5.49 -11.39 -9.26
N HIS A 245 4.41 -11.45 -10.05
CA HIS A 245 3.70 -12.68 -10.33
C HIS A 245 4.50 -13.56 -11.28
N ALA A 246 4.71 -14.79 -10.90
CA ALA A 246 5.37 -15.81 -11.73
C ALA A 246 4.39 -16.48 -12.72
N LEU A 247 3.08 -16.33 -12.50
CA LEU A 247 2.01 -16.96 -13.28
C LEU A 247 1.33 -15.96 -14.23
N THR A 248 0.46 -16.46 -15.07
CA THR A 248 -0.49 -15.69 -15.88
C THR A 248 -1.88 -15.82 -15.25
N ALA A 249 -2.57 -14.70 -15.02
CA ALA A 249 -3.96 -14.70 -14.60
C ALA A 249 -4.88 -14.85 -15.81
N ILE A 250 -5.76 -15.85 -15.83
CA ILE A 250 -6.70 -16.09 -16.91
C ILE A 250 -8.12 -15.98 -16.39
N LYS A 251 -8.94 -15.18 -17.07
CA LYS A 251 -10.35 -14.95 -16.79
C LYS A 251 -11.21 -15.31 -17.98
N PHE A 252 -12.45 -15.66 -17.69
CA PHE A 252 -13.50 -15.85 -18.70
C PHE A 252 -14.55 -14.79 -18.56
N ALA A 253 -15.14 -14.37 -19.67
CA ALA A 253 -16.20 -13.38 -19.69
C ALA A 253 -17.25 -13.72 -20.75
N VAL A 254 -18.43 -13.19 -20.59
CA VAL A 254 -19.49 -13.21 -21.60
C VAL A 254 -19.53 -11.86 -22.31
N GLY A 255 -19.55 -11.88 -23.63
CA GLY A 255 -19.63 -10.69 -24.47
C GLY A 255 -21.03 -10.04 -24.45
N GLN A 256 -21.16 -9.00 -25.25
CA GLN A 256 -22.43 -8.30 -25.44
C GLN A 256 -23.27 -8.95 -26.54
N ASN A 257 -24.60 -8.85 -26.42
CA ASN A 257 -25.55 -9.13 -27.48
C ASN A 257 -25.41 -10.53 -28.10
N LEU A 258 -25.11 -11.53 -27.28
CA LEU A 258 -25.10 -12.90 -27.74
C LEU A 258 -26.48 -13.30 -28.23
N SER A 259 -26.59 -13.88 -29.43
CA SER A 259 -27.86 -14.38 -30.01
C SER A 259 -28.34 -15.66 -29.34
N ILE A 260 -27.49 -16.30 -28.55
CA ILE A 260 -27.85 -17.51 -27.80
C ILE A 260 -28.32 -17.15 -26.40
N ASN A 261 -29.31 -17.87 -25.92
CA ASN A 261 -29.79 -17.79 -24.55
C ASN A 261 -29.48 -19.10 -23.83
N LYS A 262 -28.30 -19.19 -23.26
CA LYS A 262 -27.79 -20.36 -22.55
C LYS A 262 -27.19 -19.96 -21.22
N THR A 263 -27.00 -20.92 -20.35
CA THR A 263 -26.34 -20.73 -19.06
C THR A 263 -25.04 -21.53 -19.03
N ILE A 264 -23.91 -20.89 -18.82
CA ILE A 264 -22.61 -21.53 -18.67
C ILE A 264 -22.58 -22.24 -17.32
N SER A 265 -22.26 -23.54 -17.32
CA SER A 265 -22.17 -24.38 -16.13
C SER A 265 -20.70 -24.73 -15.79
N LYS A 266 -19.83 -24.76 -16.78
CA LYS A 266 -18.43 -25.16 -16.61
C LYS A 266 -17.55 -24.52 -17.67
N VAL A 267 -16.32 -24.19 -17.26
CA VAL A 267 -15.23 -23.78 -18.15
C VAL A 267 -13.99 -24.61 -17.83
N GLU A 268 -13.29 -25.09 -18.86
CA GLU A 268 -12.05 -25.83 -18.71
C GLU A 268 -10.97 -25.25 -19.62
N ILE A 269 -9.71 -25.32 -19.15
CA ILE A 269 -8.52 -25.22 -19.99
C ILE A 269 -7.93 -26.63 -20.05
N ARG A 270 -7.83 -27.19 -21.26
CA ARG A 270 -7.40 -28.55 -21.48
C ARG A 270 -6.01 -28.61 -22.09
N ASN A 271 -5.28 -29.64 -21.72
CA ASN A 271 -3.96 -29.97 -22.26
C ASN A 271 -2.87 -28.92 -21.97
N ALA A 272 -3.03 -28.08 -20.95
CA ALA A 272 -1.99 -27.15 -20.53
C ALA A 272 -1.03 -27.81 -19.53
N LEU A 273 0.25 -27.44 -19.60
CA LEU A 273 1.27 -27.98 -18.69
C LEU A 273 1.07 -27.45 -17.27
N SER A 274 1.10 -28.38 -16.32
CA SER A 274 0.75 -28.13 -14.92
C SER A 274 1.94 -28.02 -13.97
N LYS A 275 3.12 -28.48 -14.39
CA LYS A 275 4.34 -28.53 -13.57
C LYS A 275 5.47 -27.77 -14.21
N GLY A 276 6.31 -27.19 -13.38
CA GLY A 276 7.53 -26.53 -13.82
C GLY A 276 8.44 -26.14 -12.69
N LYS A 277 9.67 -25.80 -13.03
CA LYS A 277 10.66 -25.21 -12.15
C LYS A 277 10.75 -23.71 -12.44
N TYR A 278 10.49 -22.88 -11.44
CA TYR A 278 10.64 -21.43 -11.51
C TYR A 278 11.87 -20.98 -10.76
N THR A 279 12.89 -20.47 -11.46
CA THR A 279 14.08 -19.90 -10.84
C THR A 279 13.85 -18.42 -10.56
N LEU A 280 14.03 -18.00 -9.29
CA LEU A 280 13.87 -16.62 -8.87
C LEU A 280 14.95 -15.74 -9.47
N SER A 281 14.61 -14.48 -9.70
CA SER A 281 15.60 -13.46 -10.04
C SER A 281 16.53 -13.21 -8.85
N ASP A 282 17.80 -12.97 -9.10
CA ASP A 282 18.79 -12.47 -8.15
C ASP A 282 18.88 -10.94 -8.14
N LYS A 283 18.02 -10.26 -8.91
CA LYS A 283 17.97 -8.80 -9.06
C LYS A 283 16.69 -8.24 -8.49
N PHE A 284 16.78 -7.01 -7.98
CA PHE A 284 15.64 -6.29 -7.42
C PHE A 284 14.52 -6.05 -8.45
N ASP A 285 14.87 -5.79 -9.71
CA ASP A 285 13.91 -5.54 -10.79
C ASP A 285 13.20 -6.80 -11.31
N GLY A 286 13.55 -7.98 -10.81
CA GLY A 286 12.97 -9.26 -11.20
C GLY A 286 13.47 -9.83 -12.53
N THR A 287 14.42 -9.15 -13.19
CA THR A 287 14.97 -9.65 -14.47
C THR A 287 15.77 -10.93 -14.28
N GLY A 288 15.67 -11.86 -15.24
CA GLY A 288 16.36 -13.14 -15.21
C GLY A 288 15.59 -14.27 -14.52
N ALA A 289 14.44 -14.00 -13.88
CA ALA A 289 13.55 -15.05 -13.44
C ALA A 289 12.99 -15.84 -14.63
N LYS A 290 12.84 -17.16 -14.49
CA LYS A 290 12.43 -18.00 -15.63
C LYS A 290 11.74 -19.29 -15.22
N TRP A 291 10.86 -19.76 -16.07
CA TRP A 291 10.28 -21.08 -16.03
C TRP A 291 11.09 -22.06 -16.87
N GLU A 292 11.31 -23.24 -16.35
CA GLU A 292 12.03 -24.35 -17.02
C GLU A 292 11.35 -25.68 -16.72
N ASN A 293 11.61 -26.69 -17.55
CA ASN A 293 11.19 -28.09 -17.34
C ASN A 293 9.66 -28.23 -17.21
N LEU A 294 8.92 -27.49 -18.03
CA LEU A 294 7.46 -27.60 -18.04
C LEU A 294 7.02 -29.00 -18.45
N SER A 295 6.07 -29.58 -17.73
CA SER A 295 5.61 -30.95 -17.93
C SER A 295 4.19 -31.18 -17.43
N ASP A 296 3.67 -32.37 -17.65
CA ASP A 296 2.42 -32.90 -17.12
C ASP A 296 1.18 -32.10 -17.57
N ALA A 297 0.77 -32.34 -18.82
CA ALA A 297 -0.43 -31.73 -19.39
C ALA A 297 -1.69 -32.19 -18.63
N LYS A 298 -2.51 -31.25 -18.20
CA LYS A 298 -3.72 -31.47 -17.41
C LYS A 298 -4.90 -30.68 -17.97
N THR A 299 -6.08 -31.02 -17.44
CA THR A 299 -7.30 -30.23 -17.59
C THR A 299 -7.56 -29.48 -16.29
N PHE A 300 -7.72 -28.17 -16.41
CA PHE A 300 -8.02 -27.25 -15.32
C PHE A 300 -9.50 -26.89 -15.41
N LYS A 301 -10.22 -27.01 -14.30
CA LYS A 301 -11.68 -26.95 -14.29
C LYS A 301 -12.20 -25.89 -13.36
N LEU A 302 -13.21 -25.18 -13.85
CA LEU A 302 -14.07 -24.29 -13.09
C LEU A 302 -15.50 -24.74 -13.30
N GLU A 303 -16.06 -25.39 -12.30
CA GLU A 303 -17.38 -26.02 -12.31
C GLU A 303 -18.37 -25.31 -11.39
N GLY A 304 -19.65 -25.68 -11.48
CA GLY A 304 -20.68 -25.11 -10.62
C GLY A 304 -21.11 -23.70 -10.99
N LEU A 305 -20.83 -23.27 -12.20
CA LEU A 305 -21.21 -21.95 -12.70
C LEU A 305 -22.70 -21.91 -13.07
N ALA A 306 -23.29 -20.72 -13.00
CA ALA A 306 -24.65 -20.43 -13.44
C ALA A 306 -24.70 -19.04 -14.10
N VAL A 307 -23.91 -18.85 -15.17
CA VAL A 307 -23.77 -17.56 -15.83
C VAL A 307 -24.56 -17.52 -17.13
N SER A 308 -25.61 -16.68 -17.17
CA SER A 308 -26.45 -16.49 -18.36
C SER A 308 -25.71 -15.69 -19.43
N THR A 309 -25.82 -16.14 -20.68
CA THR A 309 -25.20 -15.47 -21.85
C THR A 309 -25.93 -14.20 -22.29
N ASN A 310 -27.13 -13.95 -21.82
CA ASN A 310 -27.96 -12.80 -22.20
C ASN A 310 -28.25 -11.80 -21.07
N GLN A 311 -27.86 -12.17 -19.84
CA GLN A 311 -27.99 -11.28 -18.68
C GLN A 311 -26.64 -10.66 -18.36
N ASN A 312 -26.41 -9.47 -18.12
CA ASN A 312 -25.13 -8.85 -17.80
C ASN A 312 -24.08 -8.91 -18.92
N PRO A 313 -24.25 -8.10 -19.96
CA PRO A 313 -23.25 -7.95 -21.02
C PRO A 313 -21.86 -7.63 -20.45
N ASN A 314 -20.81 -8.24 -21.00
CA ASN A 314 -19.43 -8.17 -20.55
C ASN A 314 -19.18 -8.67 -19.11
N ALA A 315 -20.06 -9.49 -18.57
CA ALA A 315 -19.86 -10.08 -17.25
C ALA A 315 -18.61 -10.98 -17.25
N VAL A 316 -17.71 -10.74 -16.33
CA VAL A 316 -16.66 -11.70 -15.98
C VAL A 316 -17.34 -12.83 -15.22
N LEU A 317 -16.95 -14.08 -15.49
CA LEU A 317 -17.42 -15.21 -14.70
C LEU A 317 -16.92 -15.01 -13.26
N THR A 318 -17.84 -14.85 -12.36
CA THR A 318 -17.59 -14.67 -10.93
C THR A 318 -18.35 -15.71 -10.15
N GLY A 319 -17.92 -16.00 -8.94
CA GLY A 319 -18.50 -16.99 -8.06
C GLY A 319 -19.00 -16.43 -6.73
N ASN A 320 -19.15 -17.33 -5.76
CA ASN A 320 -19.53 -16.98 -4.40
C ASN A 320 -18.38 -16.27 -3.69
N ASP A 321 -18.71 -15.54 -2.62
CA ASP A 321 -17.73 -14.86 -1.78
C ASP A 321 -16.61 -15.80 -1.30
N GLY A 322 -15.38 -15.40 -1.50
CA GLY A 322 -14.20 -16.18 -1.12
C GLY A 322 -13.72 -17.22 -2.11
N ASP A 323 -14.47 -17.47 -3.20
CA ASP A 323 -14.07 -18.43 -4.22
C ASP A 323 -13.09 -17.81 -5.22
N ASN A 324 -12.06 -18.57 -5.61
CA ASN A 324 -11.16 -18.18 -6.68
C ASN A 324 -11.73 -18.62 -8.04
N TYR A 325 -11.94 -17.68 -8.94
CA TYR A 325 -12.40 -17.92 -10.32
C TYR A 325 -11.36 -17.52 -11.37
N THR A 326 -10.15 -17.24 -10.93
CA THR A 326 -9.00 -16.96 -11.78
C THR A 326 -8.20 -18.24 -12.01
N PHE A 327 -7.92 -18.58 -13.27
CA PHE A 327 -6.96 -19.62 -13.60
C PHE A 327 -5.55 -19.03 -13.45
N TYR A 328 -4.81 -19.49 -12.47
CA TYR A 328 -3.39 -19.15 -12.31
C TYR A 328 -2.56 -20.20 -13.06
N MET A 329 -2.12 -19.83 -14.26
CA MET A 329 -1.49 -20.76 -15.18
C MET A 329 0.00 -20.48 -15.35
N ILE A 330 0.79 -21.54 -15.51
CA ILE A 330 2.21 -21.43 -15.83
C ILE A 330 2.35 -20.78 -17.22
N PRO A 331 3.18 -19.72 -17.34
CA PRO A 331 3.52 -19.14 -18.64
C PRO A 331 4.07 -20.18 -19.60
N GLN A 332 3.46 -20.31 -20.77
CA GLN A 332 3.83 -21.33 -21.75
C GLN A 332 3.38 -20.94 -23.16
N GLU A 333 4.04 -21.53 -24.16
CA GLU A 333 3.64 -21.43 -25.55
C GLU A 333 2.36 -22.22 -25.79
N LEU A 334 1.40 -21.64 -26.50
CA LEU A 334 0.12 -22.24 -26.83
C LEU A 334 0.01 -22.70 -28.27
N THR A 335 0.63 -21.96 -29.20
CA THR A 335 0.54 -22.24 -30.64
C THR A 335 1.06 -23.64 -30.97
N GLY A 336 0.21 -24.44 -31.59
CA GLY A 336 0.57 -25.81 -31.98
C GLY A 336 0.64 -26.83 -30.84
N LYS A 337 0.24 -26.45 -29.61
CA LYS A 337 0.29 -27.33 -28.43
C LYS A 337 -1.03 -28.03 -28.15
N ASN A 338 -2.07 -27.80 -28.96
CA ASN A 338 -3.42 -28.35 -28.76
C ASN A 338 -4.02 -28.02 -27.40
N ILE A 339 -3.67 -26.87 -26.83
CA ILE A 339 -4.29 -26.36 -25.63
C ILE A 339 -5.61 -25.72 -26.03
N THR A 340 -6.70 -26.11 -25.34
CA THR A 340 -8.04 -25.67 -25.69
C THR A 340 -8.78 -25.09 -24.49
N VAL A 341 -9.68 -24.16 -24.78
CA VAL A 341 -10.74 -23.71 -23.88
C VAL A 341 -11.99 -24.47 -24.21
N TYR A 342 -12.66 -25.00 -23.20
CA TYR A 342 -13.91 -25.73 -23.31
C TYR A 342 -14.96 -25.06 -22.42
N VAL A 343 -16.14 -24.81 -22.99
CA VAL A 343 -17.28 -24.23 -22.27
C VAL A 343 -18.45 -25.17 -22.41
N GLU A 344 -19.05 -25.52 -21.29
CA GLU A 344 -20.25 -26.34 -21.22
C GLU A 344 -21.43 -25.54 -20.67
N PHE A 345 -22.58 -25.76 -21.26
CA PHE A 345 -23.84 -25.13 -20.87
C PHE A 345 -24.74 -26.10 -20.09
N THR A 346 -25.68 -25.57 -19.32
CA THR A 346 -26.61 -26.36 -18.52
C THR A 346 -27.53 -27.27 -19.34
N ASP A 347 -27.72 -26.99 -20.63
CA ASP A 347 -28.45 -27.82 -21.58
C ASP A 347 -27.62 -28.99 -22.14
N GLY A 348 -26.38 -29.17 -21.67
CA GLY A 348 -25.45 -30.20 -22.12
C GLY A 348 -24.75 -29.88 -23.44
N SER A 349 -25.07 -28.78 -24.08
CA SER A 349 -24.31 -28.32 -25.25
C SER A 349 -22.94 -27.78 -24.84
N LYS A 350 -22.00 -27.77 -25.76
CA LYS A 350 -20.59 -27.41 -25.50
C LYS A 350 -19.93 -26.77 -26.69
N ILE A 351 -18.95 -25.94 -26.41
CA ILE A 351 -18.04 -25.36 -27.40
C ILE A 351 -16.60 -25.55 -26.98
N GLU A 352 -15.72 -25.58 -27.94
CA GLU A 352 -14.27 -25.69 -27.73
C GLU A 352 -13.51 -24.77 -28.68
N SER A 353 -12.42 -24.17 -28.21
CA SER A 353 -11.55 -23.34 -29.02
C SER A 353 -10.10 -23.66 -28.75
N THR A 354 -9.29 -23.75 -29.80
CA THR A 354 -7.84 -23.95 -29.69
C THR A 354 -7.16 -22.62 -29.46
N LEU A 355 -6.32 -22.58 -28.44
CA LEU A 355 -5.56 -21.41 -28.05
C LEU A 355 -4.31 -21.24 -28.90
N LYS A 356 -3.89 -19.98 -29.09
CA LYS A 356 -2.71 -19.57 -29.83
C LYS A 356 -1.94 -18.50 -29.07
N GLY A 357 -0.72 -18.22 -29.48
CA GLY A 357 0.17 -17.28 -28.83
C GLY A 357 0.83 -17.89 -27.60
N SER A 358 1.07 -17.11 -26.59
CA SER A 358 1.73 -17.51 -25.35
C SER A 358 1.05 -16.89 -24.14
N TRP A 359 1.15 -17.58 -23.01
CA TRP A 359 0.88 -16.97 -21.71
C TRP A 359 2.16 -16.40 -21.14
N LEU A 360 2.08 -15.19 -20.62
CA LEU A 360 3.23 -14.43 -20.11
C LEU A 360 3.05 -14.11 -18.63
N ALA A 361 4.12 -14.23 -17.85
CA ALA A 361 4.10 -13.93 -16.44
C ALA A 361 3.69 -12.47 -16.14
N GLY A 362 2.93 -12.27 -15.07
CA GLY A 362 2.51 -10.93 -14.66
C GLY A 362 1.50 -10.25 -15.59
N THR A 363 0.83 -11.01 -16.44
CA THR A 363 -0.24 -10.52 -17.33
C THR A 363 -1.58 -11.12 -16.98
N THR A 364 -2.64 -10.45 -17.42
CA THR A 364 -4.01 -10.96 -17.34
C THR A 364 -4.58 -11.17 -18.72
N LYS A 365 -4.97 -12.41 -19.01
CA LYS A 365 -5.73 -12.76 -20.22
C LYS A 365 -7.20 -12.93 -19.92
N THR A 366 -8.03 -12.44 -20.83
CA THR A 366 -9.47 -12.64 -20.76
C THR A 366 -9.94 -13.34 -22.04
N TYR A 367 -10.59 -14.49 -21.89
CA TYR A 367 -11.27 -15.18 -22.96
C TYR A 367 -12.77 -14.85 -22.87
N LYS A 368 -13.25 -14.09 -23.86
CA LYS A 368 -14.62 -13.58 -23.89
C LYS A 368 -15.42 -14.33 -24.94
N LEU A 369 -16.46 -15.06 -24.50
CA LEU A 369 -17.43 -15.66 -25.42
C LEU A 369 -18.21 -14.54 -26.12
N SER A 370 -18.12 -14.49 -27.44
CA SER A 370 -18.62 -13.39 -28.26
C SER A 370 -19.40 -13.89 -29.46
N GLU A 371 -20.24 -13.04 -30.01
CA GLU A 371 -20.98 -13.34 -31.24
C GLU A 371 -20.05 -13.20 -32.45
N LYS A 372 -20.02 -14.21 -33.30
CA LYS A 372 -19.11 -14.26 -34.46
C LYS A 372 -19.46 -13.23 -35.53
N ASN A 373 -20.73 -13.00 -35.71
CA ASN A 373 -21.28 -12.07 -36.70
C ASN A 373 -21.83 -10.79 -36.06
N SER A 374 -21.51 -10.56 -34.78
CA SER A 374 -22.07 -9.41 -34.12
C SER A 374 -21.44 -8.13 -34.60
N THR A 375 -22.29 -7.18 -34.57
CA THR A 375 -22.07 -5.77 -34.47
C THR A 375 -20.91 -5.45 -33.54
N TRP A 376 -20.04 -4.61 -33.99
CA TRP A 376 -18.93 -3.95 -33.35
C TRP A 376 -18.83 -4.06 -31.82
N GLU A 377 -17.72 -4.59 -31.33
CA GLU A 377 -17.38 -4.47 -29.91
C GLU A 377 -16.71 -3.14 -29.63
N TYR A 378 -17.22 -2.40 -28.62
CA TYR A 378 -16.69 -1.11 -28.23
C TYR A 378 -15.72 -1.24 -27.09
N THR A 379 -14.55 -0.62 -27.24
CA THR A 379 -13.51 -0.53 -26.20
C THR A 379 -13.31 0.92 -25.81
N LEU A 380 -13.43 1.21 -24.52
CA LEU A 380 -13.03 2.48 -23.91
C LEU A 380 -12.13 2.18 -22.74
N GLU A 381 -10.86 2.50 -22.87
CA GLU A 381 -9.85 2.31 -21.81
C GLU A 381 -9.21 3.64 -21.45
N THR A 382 -8.91 3.78 -20.17
CA THR A 382 -8.26 4.97 -19.66
C THR A 382 -7.10 4.60 -18.76
N THR A 383 -5.99 5.33 -18.88
CA THR A 383 -4.90 5.29 -17.92
C THR A 383 -4.96 6.53 -17.06
N ASN A 384 -5.02 6.35 -15.76
CA ASN A 384 -5.11 7.46 -14.83
C ASN A 384 -3.79 8.26 -14.80
N PRO A 385 -3.85 9.58 -14.58
CA PRO A 385 -2.67 10.37 -14.28
C PRO A 385 -1.98 9.85 -13.01
N ALA A 386 -0.67 10.04 -12.94
CA ALA A 386 0.08 9.73 -11.73
C ALA A 386 -0.45 10.51 -10.51
N ASN A 387 -0.40 9.88 -9.35
CA ASN A 387 -0.80 10.52 -8.10
C ASN A 387 0.11 11.73 -7.79
N VAL A 388 -0.49 12.77 -7.22
CA VAL A 388 0.22 13.98 -6.82
C VAL A 388 0.08 14.17 -5.31
N ALA A 389 1.19 14.49 -4.64
CA ALA A 389 1.14 14.84 -3.24
C ALA A 389 0.32 16.12 -3.02
N TYR A 390 -0.32 16.23 -1.87
CA TYR A 390 -1.24 17.35 -1.54
C TYR A 390 -0.59 18.74 -1.61
N ASN A 391 0.72 18.80 -1.42
CA ASN A 391 1.51 20.04 -1.38
C ASN A 391 2.22 20.37 -2.70
N GLN A 392 1.84 19.72 -3.80
CA GLN A 392 2.46 19.91 -5.11
C GLN A 392 1.44 20.37 -6.14
N ASP A 393 1.85 21.34 -6.95
CA ASP A 393 1.22 21.66 -8.23
C ASP A 393 1.88 20.79 -9.30
N LYS A 394 1.09 20.05 -10.08
CA LYS A 394 1.65 19.18 -11.10
C LYS A 394 0.66 18.90 -12.23
N SER A 395 1.19 18.78 -13.43
CA SER A 395 0.45 18.26 -14.58
C SER A 395 0.98 16.87 -14.93
N ASN A 396 0.08 15.88 -14.95
CA ASN A 396 0.40 14.50 -15.29
C ASN A 396 -0.44 14.04 -16.48
N ASP A 397 0.17 13.17 -17.27
CA ASP A 397 -0.48 12.62 -18.46
C ASP A 397 -1.52 11.56 -18.07
N TYR A 398 -2.62 11.53 -18.79
CA TYR A 398 -3.58 10.45 -18.85
C TYR A 398 -3.75 9.99 -20.29
N LEU A 399 -4.19 8.75 -20.46
CA LEU A 399 -4.41 8.17 -21.79
C LEU A 399 -5.85 7.73 -21.93
N VAL A 400 -6.40 7.90 -23.13
CA VAL A 400 -7.71 7.39 -23.49
C VAL A 400 -7.60 6.61 -24.79
N THR A 401 -8.03 5.36 -24.78
CA THR A 401 -8.16 4.50 -25.97
C THR A 401 -9.63 4.24 -26.20
N SER A 402 -10.16 4.60 -27.33
CA SER A 402 -11.57 4.45 -27.65
C SER A 402 -11.73 4.01 -29.09
N TYR A 403 -12.15 2.78 -29.29
CA TYR A 403 -12.37 2.20 -30.61
C TYR A 403 -13.47 1.15 -30.59
N ARG A 404 -13.90 0.73 -31.76
CA ARG A 404 -14.76 -0.43 -31.97
C ARG A 404 -14.06 -1.45 -32.86
N ASN A 405 -14.25 -2.71 -32.55
CA ASN A 405 -13.80 -3.83 -33.37
C ASN A 405 -14.93 -4.29 -34.29
N ALA A 406 -14.64 -4.40 -35.57
CA ALA A 406 -15.48 -5.15 -36.48
C ALA A 406 -15.34 -6.65 -36.20
N PRO A 407 -16.31 -7.46 -36.63
CA PRO A 407 -16.23 -8.94 -36.54
C PRO A 407 -14.99 -9.54 -37.21
N ASP A 408 -14.41 -8.84 -38.17
CA ASP A 408 -13.18 -9.22 -38.88
C ASP A 408 -11.90 -8.77 -38.17
N GLY A 409 -12.00 -8.17 -37.01
CA GLY A 409 -10.88 -7.64 -36.25
C GLY A 409 -10.43 -6.24 -36.62
N THR A 410 -11.05 -5.60 -37.64
CA THR A 410 -10.73 -4.23 -38.01
C THR A 410 -11.14 -3.26 -36.90
N LYS A 411 -10.21 -2.42 -36.46
CA LYS A 411 -10.45 -1.42 -35.42
C LYS A 411 -10.79 -0.08 -36.05
N GLN A 412 -11.89 0.53 -35.59
CA GLN A 412 -12.29 1.86 -36.00
C GLN A 412 -12.35 2.80 -34.80
N PRO A 413 -11.90 4.07 -34.96
CA PRO A 413 -12.01 5.08 -33.92
C PRO A 413 -13.45 5.28 -33.46
N VAL A 414 -13.62 5.52 -32.18
CA VAL A 414 -14.90 5.94 -31.58
C VAL A 414 -14.65 7.20 -30.77
N LYS A 415 -15.37 8.27 -31.12
CA LYS A 415 -15.28 9.53 -30.39
C LYS A 415 -15.66 9.33 -28.92
N TRP A 416 -14.96 10.02 -28.04
CA TRP A 416 -15.21 10.00 -26.61
C TRP A 416 -15.30 11.40 -26.04
N LYS A 417 -15.96 11.55 -24.90
CA LYS A 417 -16.00 12.80 -24.14
C LYS A 417 -16.15 12.55 -22.65
N ALA A 418 -15.63 13.48 -21.85
CA ALA A 418 -15.96 13.56 -20.43
C ALA A 418 -17.42 14.01 -20.28
N VAL A 419 -18.21 13.28 -19.50
CA VAL A 419 -19.63 13.56 -19.29
C VAL A 419 -19.93 14.17 -17.92
N GLY A 420 -18.98 14.10 -17.00
CA GLY A 420 -19.11 14.63 -15.65
C GLY A 420 -17.93 14.26 -14.77
N PHE A 421 -17.94 14.79 -13.57
CA PHE A 421 -16.92 14.60 -12.54
C PHE A 421 -17.56 14.13 -11.25
N GLU A 422 -16.82 13.28 -10.55
CA GLU A 422 -17.15 12.84 -9.21
C GLU A 422 -15.92 13.02 -8.33
N GLU A 423 -16.11 13.40 -7.09
CA GLU A 423 -15.06 13.55 -6.10
C GLU A 423 -15.25 12.52 -4.98
N TYR A 424 -14.19 11.79 -4.66
CA TYR A 424 -14.20 10.82 -3.59
C TYR A 424 -13.77 11.48 -2.27
N ASP A 425 -14.60 11.36 -1.26
CA ASP A 425 -14.27 11.72 0.11
C ASP A 425 -13.90 10.47 0.91
N ARG A 426 -12.64 10.40 1.29
CA ARG A 426 -12.12 9.28 2.07
C ARG A 426 -12.64 9.26 3.51
N ALA A 427 -13.00 10.40 4.06
CA ALA A 427 -13.48 10.48 5.45
C ALA A 427 -14.87 9.86 5.59
N THR A 428 -15.70 9.99 4.56
CA THR A 428 -17.06 9.45 4.52
C THR A 428 -17.18 8.19 3.66
N ASP A 429 -16.07 7.76 3.04
CA ASP A 429 -16.00 6.63 2.09
C ASP A 429 -17.09 6.72 0.99
N SER A 430 -17.28 7.93 0.46
CA SER A 430 -18.35 8.21 -0.50
C SER A 430 -17.90 9.06 -1.68
N TRP A 431 -18.65 8.95 -2.79
CA TRP A 431 -18.48 9.76 -3.98
C TRP A 431 -19.54 10.85 -4.02
N THR A 432 -19.11 12.08 -4.30
CA THR A 432 -19.99 13.21 -4.58
C THR A 432 -19.99 13.49 -6.07
N ASN A 433 -21.16 13.47 -6.69
CA ASN A 433 -21.32 13.84 -8.10
C ASN A 433 -21.28 15.37 -8.23
N LEU A 434 -20.32 15.87 -8.99
CA LEU A 434 -20.12 17.31 -9.26
C LEU A 434 -20.74 17.76 -10.59
N GLY A 435 -21.41 16.86 -11.31
CA GLY A 435 -21.94 17.14 -12.64
C GLY A 435 -20.82 17.49 -13.62
N THR A 436 -20.93 18.61 -14.30
CA THR A 436 -19.91 19.10 -15.25
C THR A 436 -18.80 19.92 -14.58
N ASN A 437 -18.90 20.19 -13.29
CA ASN A 437 -17.90 20.96 -12.56
C ASN A 437 -16.74 20.08 -12.15
N LYS A 438 -15.51 20.55 -12.40
CA LYS A 438 -14.31 19.87 -11.93
C LYS A 438 -14.15 20.05 -10.41
N PRO A 439 -13.58 19.06 -9.70
CA PRO A 439 -13.09 19.28 -8.34
C PRO A 439 -12.15 20.49 -8.31
N THR A 440 -12.17 21.26 -7.23
CA THR A 440 -11.39 22.51 -7.13
C THR A 440 -9.89 22.32 -7.29
N TRP A 441 -9.40 21.15 -6.96
CA TRP A 441 -7.99 20.76 -7.09
C TRP A 441 -7.60 20.28 -8.50
N LEU A 442 -8.58 20.01 -9.39
CA LEU A 442 -8.36 19.68 -10.80
C LEU A 442 -8.63 20.93 -11.65
N THR A 443 -7.60 21.73 -11.85
CA THR A 443 -7.76 23.06 -12.49
C THR A 443 -7.90 23.00 -13.99
N ALA A 444 -7.34 21.98 -14.64
CA ALA A 444 -7.48 21.80 -16.08
C ALA A 444 -7.34 20.34 -16.50
N MET A 445 -8.01 19.99 -17.58
CA MET A 445 -7.75 18.82 -18.42
C MET A 445 -7.52 19.32 -19.85
N SER A 446 -6.39 18.92 -20.45
CA SER A 446 -6.05 19.40 -21.80
C SER A 446 -6.94 18.81 -22.89
N LYS A 447 -7.57 17.65 -22.61
CA LYS A 447 -8.58 17.02 -23.48
C LYS A 447 -9.75 16.53 -22.64
N GLU A 448 -10.94 16.94 -22.98
CA GLU A 448 -12.20 16.42 -22.40
C GLU A 448 -13.01 15.64 -23.44
N ASN A 449 -12.52 15.56 -24.66
CA ASN A 449 -13.04 14.76 -25.76
C ASN A 449 -11.90 14.38 -26.71
N GLY A 450 -12.15 13.41 -27.56
CA GLY A 450 -11.21 12.96 -28.57
C GLY A 450 -11.89 12.20 -29.71
N GLU A 451 -11.17 12.03 -30.80
CA GLU A 451 -11.61 11.27 -31.96
C GLU A 451 -11.56 9.76 -31.71
N GLY A 452 -10.74 9.32 -30.76
CA GLY A 452 -10.53 7.92 -30.45
C GLY A 452 -9.54 7.24 -31.39
N GLY A 453 -9.35 5.98 -31.16
CA GLY A 453 -8.47 5.11 -31.95
C GLY A 453 -7.98 3.91 -31.14
N ALA A 454 -7.34 2.98 -31.80
CA ALA A 454 -6.64 1.86 -31.19
C ALA A 454 -5.33 2.33 -30.51
N THR A 455 -4.79 3.47 -30.97
CA THR A 455 -3.67 4.14 -30.31
C THR A 455 -4.23 5.11 -29.25
N ALA A 456 -3.67 5.06 -28.07
CA ALA A 456 -4.11 5.91 -26.98
C ALA A 456 -3.88 7.40 -27.27
N GLU A 457 -4.89 8.22 -27.03
CA GLU A 457 -4.78 9.68 -27.05
C GLU A 457 -4.30 10.16 -25.68
N SER A 458 -3.27 10.99 -25.67
CA SER A 458 -2.73 11.61 -24.45
C SER A 458 -3.40 12.92 -24.14
N GLY A 459 -3.74 13.11 -22.88
CA GLY A 459 -4.16 14.39 -22.29
C GLY A 459 -3.36 14.67 -21.01
N LYS A 460 -3.38 15.92 -20.55
CA LYS A 460 -2.76 16.34 -19.28
C LYS A 460 -3.83 16.79 -18.30
N ALA A 461 -3.77 16.25 -17.09
CA ALA A 461 -4.54 16.72 -15.95
C ALA A 461 -3.67 17.64 -15.11
N THR A 462 -4.08 18.88 -14.93
CA THR A 462 -3.38 19.86 -14.08
C THR A 462 -4.02 19.88 -12.71
N ILE A 463 -3.22 19.54 -11.73
CA ILE A 463 -3.62 19.42 -10.33
C ILE A 463 -2.93 20.54 -9.57
N THR A 464 -3.69 21.28 -8.79
CA THR A 464 -3.15 22.30 -7.88
C THR A 464 -2.97 21.70 -6.48
N LYS A 465 -1.94 22.19 -5.79
CA LYS A 465 -1.73 21.87 -4.37
C LYS A 465 -2.96 22.23 -3.55
N ALA A 466 -3.22 21.47 -2.48
CA ALA A 466 -4.25 21.85 -1.54
C ALA A 466 -3.89 23.19 -0.91
N ASP A 467 -4.82 24.09 -0.88
CA ASP A 467 -4.68 25.26 -0.04
C ASP A 467 -4.83 24.83 1.43
N LEU A 468 -3.68 24.58 2.05
CA LEU A 468 -3.65 24.23 3.46
C LEU A 468 -4.10 25.40 4.34
N LYS A 469 -4.14 26.64 3.79
CA LYS A 469 -4.63 27.79 4.54
C LYS A 469 -6.10 27.64 4.90
N ASP A 470 -6.93 27.12 4.00
CA ASP A 470 -8.37 26.98 4.29
C ASP A 470 -8.61 25.94 5.38
N ARG A 471 -7.98 24.75 5.27
CA ARG A 471 -8.07 23.75 6.33
C ARG A 471 -7.39 24.18 7.62
N LEU A 472 -6.24 24.83 7.50
CA LEU A 472 -5.54 25.38 8.64
C LEU A 472 -6.39 26.48 9.33
N THR A 473 -7.09 27.28 8.54
CA THR A 473 -8.03 28.29 9.04
C THR A 473 -9.19 27.63 9.78
N GLU A 474 -9.78 26.58 9.24
CA GLU A 474 -10.84 25.80 9.91
C GLU A 474 -10.35 25.18 11.21
N TYR A 475 -9.19 24.53 11.21
CA TYR A 475 -8.62 23.94 12.42
C TYR A 475 -8.24 24.99 13.46
N ASN A 476 -7.66 26.11 13.02
CA ASN A 476 -7.36 27.23 13.91
C ASN A 476 -8.63 27.82 14.51
N LYS A 477 -9.71 27.89 13.72
CA LYS A 477 -11.00 28.34 14.22
C LYS A 477 -11.57 27.39 15.29
N VAL A 478 -11.44 26.09 15.13
CA VAL A 478 -11.82 25.10 16.16
C VAL A 478 -11.05 25.34 17.46
N LEU A 479 -9.75 25.65 17.38
CA LEU A 479 -8.93 25.99 18.54
C LEU A 479 -9.40 27.31 19.19
N GLN A 480 -9.71 28.33 18.40
CA GLN A 480 -10.16 29.65 18.83
C GLN A 480 -11.53 29.60 19.51
N ASP A 481 -12.45 28.80 18.95
CA ASP A 481 -13.83 28.65 19.43
C ASP A 481 -13.95 27.66 20.61
N ALA A 482 -12.88 26.94 20.94
CA ALA A 482 -12.89 25.99 22.03
C ALA A 482 -13.10 26.70 23.40
N THR A 483 -13.84 26.05 24.28
CA THR A 483 -14.07 26.59 25.65
C THR A 483 -12.75 26.83 26.34
N ALA A 484 -12.54 28.09 26.76
CA ALA A 484 -11.32 28.50 27.43
C ALA A 484 -11.10 27.72 28.73
N LYS A 485 -9.84 27.42 29.04
CA LYS A 485 -9.43 26.69 30.24
C LYS A 485 -8.70 27.59 31.20
N GLY A 486 -9.00 27.41 32.50
CA GLY A 486 -8.38 28.19 33.55
C GLY A 486 -8.78 29.67 33.53
N SER A 487 -8.26 30.43 34.49
CA SER A 487 -8.38 31.89 34.60
C SER A 487 -7.04 32.47 35.05
N ALA A 488 -6.91 33.80 34.99
CA ALA A 488 -5.69 34.48 35.47
C ALA A 488 -5.42 34.20 36.97
N SER A 489 -6.46 34.05 37.77
CA SER A 489 -6.35 33.74 39.20
C SER A 489 -6.23 32.24 39.50
N ASN A 490 -6.62 31.37 38.55
CA ASN A 490 -6.56 29.92 38.71
C ASN A 490 -6.22 29.26 37.36
N PRO A 491 -4.94 29.33 36.94
CA PRO A 491 -4.51 28.74 35.67
C PRO A 491 -4.68 27.23 35.66
N TYR A 492 -5.03 26.68 34.48
CA TYR A 492 -5.17 25.25 34.26
C TYR A 492 -3.82 24.55 34.32
N ASN A 493 -3.65 23.61 35.24
CA ASN A 493 -2.42 22.84 35.38
C ASN A 493 -2.34 21.74 34.32
N LEU A 494 -1.39 21.86 33.38
CA LEU A 494 -1.23 20.92 32.27
C LEU A 494 -0.72 19.54 32.68
N SER A 495 -0.15 19.40 33.89
CA SER A 495 0.24 18.09 34.42
C SER A 495 -0.93 17.28 35.01
N ASN A 496 -2.14 17.87 35.02
CA ASN A 496 -3.32 17.26 35.60
C ASN A 496 -4.46 17.21 34.59
N THR A 497 -5.16 16.08 34.51
CA THR A 497 -6.21 15.86 33.50
C THR A 497 -7.41 16.80 33.65
N ASN A 498 -7.71 17.26 34.84
CA ASN A 498 -8.78 18.21 35.11
C ASN A 498 -8.29 19.64 35.41
N GLY A 499 -6.98 19.88 35.29
CA GLY A 499 -6.37 21.20 35.50
C GLY A 499 -6.23 21.64 36.96
N SER A 500 -6.50 20.76 37.93
CA SER A 500 -6.39 21.06 39.36
C SER A 500 -4.94 21.26 39.80
N ASP A 501 -4.79 21.71 41.10
CA ASP A 501 -3.46 22.07 41.63
C ASP A 501 -2.50 20.91 41.79
N ALA A 502 -3.00 19.69 41.89
CA ALA A 502 -2.16 18.51 42.04
C ALA A 502 -1.28 18.25 40.81
N ILE A 503 0.02 18.13 41.02
CA ILE A 503 0.97 17.73 39.99
C ILE A 503 0.89 16.20 39.83
N GLN A 504 0.42 15.72 38.67
CA GLN A 504 0.19 14.30 38.45
C GLN A 504 1.15 13.68 37.45
N ASN A 505 1.17 14.18 36.20
CA ASN A 505 2.01 13.65 35.14
C ASN A 505 2.72 14.78 34.44
N THR A 506 4.02 14.86 34.63
CA THR A 506 4.84 15.89 34.00
C THR A 506 5.51 15.41 32.72
N ALA A 507 5.84 16.32 31.84
CA ALA A 507 6.45 16.04 30.55
C ALA A 507 7.31 17.22 30.10
N ASN A 508 8.15 16.99 29.07
CA ASN A 508 8.90 18.05 28.40
C ASN A 508 8.07 18.86 27.41
N SER A 509 6.89 18.34 27.05
CA SER A 509 5.97 19.01 26.13
C SER A 509 4.51 18.75 26.54
N TYR A 510 3.66 19.72 26.27
CA TYR A 510 2.24 19.65 26.55
C TYR A 510 1.44 20.09 25.33
N LEU A 511 0.29 19.46 25.11
CA LEU A 511 -0.62 19.82 24.04
C LEU A 511 -1.71 20.75 24.57
N ILE A 512 -1.88 21.89 23.90
CA ILE A 512 -2.92 22.88 24.20
C ILE A 512 -3.92 22.91 23.05
N SER A 513 -5.19 22.67 23.36
CA SER A 513 -6.28 22.57 22.37
C SER A 513 -7.40 23.60 22.59
N ALA A 514 -7.19 24.56 23.45
CA ALA A 514 -8.17 25.64 23.75
C ALA A 514 -7.44 26.91 24.19
N PRO A 515 -8.05 28.08 24.05
CA PRO A 515 -7.57 29.30 24.70
C PRO A 515 -7.60 29.17 26.24
N GLY A 516 -6.87 30.03 26.94
CA GLY A 516 -6.96 30.07 28.38
C GLY A 516 -5.69 30.48 29.10
N TYR A 517 -5.76 30.36 30.41
CA TYR A 517 -4.62 30.57 31.31
C TYR A 517 -4.12 29.22 31.78
N TYR A 518 -2.86 28.97 31.57
CA TYR A 518 -2.22 27.69 31.80
C TYR A 518 -1.04 27.81 32.72
N ARG A 519 -0.70 26.69 33.35
CA ARG A 519 0.55 26.56 34.09
C ARG A 519 1.18 25.20 33.88
N ILE A 520 2.51 25.20 33.91
CA ILE A 520 3.34 24.00 33.85
C ILE A 520 4.13 23.93 35.15
N PRO A 521 4.14 22.81 35.88
CA PRO A 521 4.94 22.69 37.10
C PRO A 521 6.44 22.75 36.76
N LEU A 522 7.21 23.38 37.61
CA LEU A 522 8.67 23.41 37.53
C LEU A 522 9.24 22.08 38.00
N VAL A 523 9.17 21.09 37.12
CA VAL A 523 9.62 19.72 37.33
C VAL A 523 10.53 19.33 36.20
N TYR A 524 11.57 18.57 36.49
CA TYR A 524 12.50 18.07 35.46
C TYR A 524 11.80 17.04 34.56
N GLY A 525 11.33 17.48 33.39
CA GLY A 525 10.70 16.62 32.38
C GLY A 525 9.57 15.76 32.96
N ASN A 526 9.68 14.44 32.82
CA ASN A 526 8.71 13.44 33.29
C ASN A 526 9.01 12.94 34.71
N ALA A 527 9.63 13.76 35.55
CA ALA A 527 10.08 13.36 36.87
C ALA A 527 8.96 13.21 37.91
N VAL A 528 7.71 13.53 37.56
CA VAL A 528 6.51 13.17 38.35
C VAL A 528 5.56 12.34 37.48
N LYS A 529 5.19 11.16 37.98
CA LYS A 529 4.27 10.23 37.34
C LYS A 529 3.24 9.73 38.35
N ALA A 530 1.95 9.82 38.02
CA ALA A 530 0.85 9.46 38.91
C ALA A 530 0.93 10.15 40.30
N GLY A 531 1.39 11.39 40.33
CA GLY A 531 1.51 12.19 41.55
C GLY A 531 2.71 11.84 42.46
N ALA A 532 3.58 10.95 42.05
CA ALA A 532 4.78 10.53 42.77
C ALA A 532 6.06 10.82 41.98
N ALA A 533 7.19 10.92 42.67
CA ALA A 533 8.49 11.08 42.02
C ALA A 533 8.81 9.86 41.16
N ASN A 534 9.11 10.12 39.89
CA ASN A 534 9.59 9.14 38.92
C ASN A 534 11.11 9.19 38.87
N GLU A 535 11.76 8.56 39.87
CA GLU A 535 13.19 8.67 40.06
C GLU A 535 14.01 8.17 38.84
N SER A 536 13.50 7.17 38.12
CA SER A 536 14.18 6.64 36.93
C SER A 536 14.33 7.67 35.79
N SER A 537 13.63 8.81 35.85
CA SER A 537 13.76 9.88 34.86
C SER A 537 14.92 10.83 35.10
N TYR A 538 15.52 10.83 36.28
CA TYR A 538 16.60 11.74 36.65
C TYR A 538 17.71 11.12 37.50
N LYS A 539 17.53 9.93 37.99
CA LYS A 539 18.54 9.14 38.71
C LYS A 539 18.86 7.86 37.93
N THR A 540 20.10 7.44 37.96
CA THR A 540 20.51 6.13 37.46
C THR A 540 20.78 5.16 38.61
N ALA A 541 20.34 3.92 38.49
CA ALA A 541 20.66 2.85 39.43
C ALA A 541 21.98 2.12 39.09
N HIS A 542 22.57 2.44 37.94
CA HIS A 542 23.80 1.76 37.49
C HIS A 542 25.04 2.31 38.19
N THR A 543 25.92 1.37 38.56
CA THR A 543 27.27 1.63 39.08
C THR A 543 28.28 0.89 38.23
N GLY A 544 29.28 1.55 37.67
CA GLY A 544 30.31 0.93 36.83
C GLY A 544 30.95 1.90 35.84
N ALA A 545 31.93 1.45 35.06
CA ALA A 545 32.73 2.30 34.18
C ALA A 545 31.98 2.88 32.97
N ASP A 546 30.91 2.21 32.54
CA ASP A 546 30.11 2.57 31.34
C ASP A 546 28.73 3.14 31.70
N VAL A 547 28.64 3.82 32.82
CA VAL A 547 27.37 4.22 33.41
C VAL A 547 26.99 5.64 32.97
N LEU A 548 25.71 5.82 32.62
CA LEU A 548 25.09 7.12 32.52
C LEU A 548 25.09 7.78 33.91
N SER A 549 25.76 8.92 34.06
CA SER A 549 25.66 9.74 35.26
C SER A 549 24.24 10.24 35.45
N ASN A 550 23.83 10.53 36.70
CA ASN A 550 22.61 11.26 36.98
C ASN A 550 22.58 12.57 36.17
N PHE A 551 21.38 12.99 35.80
CA PHE A 551 21.21 14.32 35.24
C PHE A 551 21.66 15.37 36.26
N LYS A 552 22.23 16.43 35.72
CA LYS A 552 22.77 17.53 36.53
C LYS A 552 21.84 18.73 36.49
N ASP A 553 21.77 19.43 37.59
CA ASP A 553 21.16 20.76 37.64
C ASP A 553 22.07 21.82 36.99
N HIS A 554 21.62 23.06 36.91
CA HIS A 554 22.36 24.16 36.30
C HIS A 554 23.71 24.52 36.99
N LEU A 555 23.91 24.03 38.20
CA LEU A 555 25.19 24.19 38.95
C LEU A 555 26.09 22.96 38.84
N GLY A 556 25.67 21.93 38.09
CA GLY A 556 26.43 20.70 37.92
C GLY A 556 26.24 19.68 39.04
N ASN A 557 25.30 19.84 39.94
CA ASN A 557 24.99 18.88 40.99
C ASN A 557 24.03 17.82 40.51
N ASP A 558 24.08 16.65 41.12
CA ASP A 558 23.13 15.57 40.82
C ASP A 558 21.70 16.02 41.21
N ILE A 559 20.74 15.75 40.32
CA ILE A 559 19.33 16.01 40.62
C ILE A 559 18.86 14.95 41.60
N THR A 560 18.41 15.37 42.79
CA THR A 560 17.94 14.50 43.86
C THR A 560 16.44 14.58 44.14
N THR A 561 15.78 15.57 43.56
CA THR A 561 14.33 15.79 43.69
C THR A 561 13.74 16.14 42.30
N PRO A 562 12.50 15.75 42.01
CA PRO A 562 11.87 16.09 40.73
C PRO A 562 11.61 17.60 40.56
N TYR A 563 11.54 18.37 41.63
CA TYR A 563 11.12 19.76 41.64
C TYR A 563 12.30 20.72 41.48
N ILE A 564 12.30 21.51 40.43
CA ILE A 564 13.42 22.41 40.07
C ILE A 564 13.75 23.38 41.18
N ASN A 565 12.74 24.03 41.77
CA ASN A 565 12.96 25.05 42.84
C ASN A 565 13.22 24.45 44.22
N VAL A 566 12.92 23.18 44.45
CA VAL A 566 13.35 22.44 45.63
C VAL A 566 14.81 21.99 45.49
N GLN A 567 15.21 21.55 44.29
CA GLN A 567 16.60 21.22 43.97
C GLN A 567 17.52 22.44 44.12
N ASN A 568 17.03 23.61 43.71
CA ASN A 568 17.80 24.84 43.58
C ASN A 568 17.30 25.94 44.54
N THR A 569 17.20 25.62 45.82
CA THR A 569 16.63 26.53 46.83
C THR A 569 17.41 27.85 47.00
N THR A 570 18.71 27.85 46.77
CA THR A 570 19.57 29.01 46.84
C THR A 570 19.55 29.87 45.57
N ASN A 571 19.13 29.32 44.48
CA ASN A 571 19.03 30.01 43.20
C ASN A 571 17.80 29.47 42.41
N PRO A 572 16.58 29.67 42.90
CA PRO A 572 15.39 29.14 42.30
C PRO A 572 15.09 29.81 40.95
N ALA A 573 14.42 29.10 40.06
CA ALA A 573 13.88 29.67 38.84
C ALA A 573 12.76 30.66 39.18
N THR A 574 12.93 31.92 38.81
CA THR A 574 12.01 33.04 39.12
C THR A 574 11.53 33.79 37.88
N GLN A 575 12.10 33.49 36.74
CA GLN A 575 11.76 34.13 35.46
C GLN A 575 11.47 33.06 34.40
N ALA A 576 10.60 33.40 33.45
CA ALA A 576 10.34 32.62 32.28
C ALA A 576 10.43 33.47 31.02
N SER A 577 10.90 32.90 29.92
CA SER A 577 10.98 33.58 28.66
C SER A 577 10.61 32.64 27.51
N ILE A 578 10.11 33.20 26.44
CA ILE A 578 9.90 32.47 25.19
C ILE A 578 11.26 32.37 24.50
N VAL A 579 11.69 31.16 24.21
CA VAL A 579 12.91 30.89 23.45
C VAL A 579 12.60 30.97 21.96
N TRP A 580 11.47 30.41 21.57
CA TRP A 580 11.11 30.29 20.17
C TRP A 580 9.60 30.02 20.03
N MET A 581 9.01 30.55 18.97
CA MET A 581 7.66 30.23 18.49
C MET A 581 7.69 30.16 16.97
N ASP A 582 7.01 29.19 16.39
CA ASP A 582 6.87 29.09 14.91
C ASP A 582 5.72 29.94 14.37
N GLN A 583 4.86 30.41 15.25
CA GLN A 583 3.76 31.32 14.97
C GLN A 583 3.79 32.49 15.95
N LYS A 584 3.50 33.68 15.46
CA LYS A 584 3.51 34.88 16.28
C LYS A 584 2.44 34.85 17.35
N ASP A 585 2.78 35.26 18.56
CA ASP A 585 1.89 35.50 19.68
C ASP A 585 1.07 34.28 20.14
N LEU A 586 1.61 33.05 19.96
CA LEU A 586 0.95 31.83 20.46
C LEU A 586 0.82 31.83 21.99
N VAL A 587 1.80 32.35 22.68
CA VAL A 587 1.89 32.38 24.12
C VAL A 587 2.31 33.78 24.55
N ASP A 588 1.64 34.30 25.60
CA ASP A 588 1.97 35.56 26.24
C ASP A 588 1.84 35.46 27.77
N GLY A 589 2.06 36.56 28.48
CA GLY A 589 1.80 36.66 29.92
C GLY A 589 2.63 35.73 30.81
N LEU A 590 3.87 35.40 30.37
CA LEU A 590 4.73 34.51 31.16
C LEU A 590 5.07 35.08 32.53
N SER A 591 4.95 34.23 33.53
CA SER A 591 5.39 34.50 34.92
C SER A 591 5.77 33.20 35.61
N VAL A 592 6.55 33.30 36.68
CA VAL A 592 6.90 32.15 37.51
C VAL A 592 6.32 32.36 38.90
N THR A 593 5.60 31.36 39.40
CA THR A 593 5.22 31.27 40.81
C THR A 593 6.24 30.37 41.51
N ASN A 594 7.02 30.94 42.42
CA ASN A 594 8.00 30.20 43.21
C ASN A 594 7.40 29.83 44.55
N ASN A 595 7.06 28.55 44.74
CA ASN A 595 6.50 28.02 46.00
C ASN A 595 6.98 26.57 46.22
N GLY A 596 8.31 26.38 46.25
CA GLY A 596 8.94 25.09 46.48
C GLY A 596 8.48 24.00 45.47
N ASP A 597 7.93 22.91 45.97
CA ASP A 597 7.39 21.80 45.16
C ASP A 597 6.12 22.15 44.36
N LYS A 598 5.51 23.29 44.66
CA LYS A 598 4.35 23.84 43.96
C LYS A 598 4.73 25.08 43.12
N SER A 599 5.90 25.09 42.56
CA SER A 599 6.34 26.14 41.65
C SER A 599 5.87 25.86 40.22
N PHE A 600 5.40 26.91 39.54
CA PHE A 600 4.85 26.83 38.22
C PHE A 600 5.35 27.95 37.30
N VAL A 601 5.47 27.66 35.99
CA VAL A 601 5.42 28.68 34.94
C VAL A 601 3.96 28.89 34.56
N ASN A 602 3.48 30.12 34.66
CA ASN A 602 2.15 30.52 34.21
C ASN A 602 2.27 31.25 32.87
N PHE A 603 1.29 31.07 32.00
CA PHE A 603 1.20 31.75 30.72
C PHE A 603 -0.23 31.81 30.24
N HIS A 604 -0.46 32.64 29.23
CA HIS A 604 -1.74 32.84 28.61
C HIS A 604 -1.68 32.44 27.12
N VAL A 605 -2.75 31.85 26.63
CA VAL A 605 -2.99 31.52 25.22
C VAL A 605 -4.30 32.20 24.84
N SER A 606 -4.22 33.27 24.05
CA SER A 606 -5.40 34.05 23.71
C SER A 606 -6.24 33.37 22.61
N ALA A 607 -7.55 33.52 22.67
CA ALA A 607 -8.46 33.02 21.65
C ALA A 607 -8.19 33.66 20.25
N ALA A 608 -7.68 34.88 20.22
CA ALA A 608 -7.35 35.56 18.97
C ALA A 608 -6.10 35.00 18.28
N ASN A 609 -5.16 34.47 19.08
CA ASN A 609 -3.84 34.09 18.58
C ASN A 609 -3.60 32.57 18.52
N ILE A 610 -4.42 31.79 19.24
CA ILE A 610 -4.28 30.33 19.22
C ILE A 610 -4.47 29.78 17.81
N LYS A 611 -3.50 29.00 17.37
CA LYS A 611 -3.48 28.33 16.08
C LYS A 611 -2.48 27.16 16.11
N ASN A 612 -2.51 26.36 15.08
CA ASN A 612 -1.56 25.27 14.94
C ASN A 612 -0.11 25.83 14.91
N GLY A 613 0.66 25.46 15.88
CA GLY A 613 2.04 25.93 16.05
C GLY A 613 2.66 25.41 17.34
N ASN A 614 3.92 25.81 17.57
CA ASN A 614 4.72 25.39 18.70
C ASN A 614 5.34 26.62 19.40
N ALA A 615 5.47 26.53 20.72
CA ALA A 615 6.20 27.49 21.51
C ALA A 615 7.16 26.77 22.47
N VAL A 616 8.35 27.27 22.62
CA VAL A 616 9.34 26.79 23.58
C VAL A 616 9.56 27.85 24.66
N ILE A 617 9.32 27.45 25.89
CA ILE A 617 9.46 28.29 27.09
C ILE A 617 10.69 27.80 27.85
N ALA A 618 11.53 28.71 28.25
CA ALA A 618 12.62 28.46 29.20
C ALA A 618 12.36 29.14 30.53
N VAL A 619 12.88 28.53 31.58
CA VAL A 619 12.92 29.12 32.91
C VAL A 619 14.34 29.51 33.26
N LYS A 620 14.48 30.57 34.03
CA LYS A 620 15.76 31.14 34.43
C LYS A 620 15.79 31.35 35.92
N SER A 621 16.84 30.88 36.52
CA SER A 621 17.24 31.15 37.93
C SER A 621 18.08 32.40 38.04
#